data_9bf3d710b2f86f788eb0969184889900
#
_entry.id   9bf3d710b2f86f788eb0969184889900
#
_cell.length_a   1.000
_cell.length_b   1.000
_cell.length_c   1.000
_cell.angle_alpha   90.00
_cell.angle_beta   90.00
_cell.angle_gamma   90.00
#
_symmetry.space_group_name_H-M   'P 1'
#
loop_
_entity.id
_entity.type
_entity.pdbx_description
1 polymer ?
#
loop_
_entity_poly.entity_id
_entity_poly.type
_entity_poly.pdbx_seq_one_letter_code
_entity_poly.pdbx_strand_id
1 'polypeptide(L)' 'MSAQQLLDNPYFDKVLTDLTRDITQDWQSAKTLEDREDLHRELKSIEKIHTWIINQASSDAKLKAV' A
#
# COMPACT_ATOMS: atom_id res chain seq x y z
N MET A 1 -15.24 1.08 10.33
CA MET A 1 -14.95 0.86 8.89
C MET A 1 -14.36 -0.53 8.70
N SER A 2 -14.88 -1.28 7.74
CA SER A 2 -14.32 -2.61 7.42
C SER A 2 -13.16 -2.48 6.44
N ALA A 3 -12.35 -3.53 6.33
CA ALA A 3 -11.25 -3.57 5.37
C ALA A 3 -11.77 -3.44 3.94
N GLN A 4 -12.91 -4.08 3.63
CA GLN A 4 -13.51 -3.98 2.30
C GLN A 4 -13.99 -2.57 1.99
N GLN A 5 -14.59 -1.87 2.96
CA GLN A 5 -15.00 -0.48 2.79
C GLN A 5 -13.81 0.42 2.51
N LEU A 6 -12.67 0.16 3.15
CA LEU A 6 -11.45 0.90 2.91
C LEU A 6 -10.91 0.67 1.50
N LEU A 7 -10.92 -0.60 1.04
CA LEU A 7 -10.48 -0.94 -0.32
C LEU A 7 -11.40 -0.32 -1.38
N ASP A 8 -12.70 -0.21 -1.09
CA ASP A 8 -13.68 0.34 -2.02
C ASP A 8 -13.69 1.89 -2.01
N ASN A 9 -12.97 2.50 -1.07
CA ASN A 9 -12.92 3.95 -0.96
C ASN A 9 -11.98 4.53 -2.02
N PRO A 10 -12.48 5.33 -2.98
CA PRO A 10 -11.64 5.89 -4.04
C PRO A 10 -10.57 6.85 -3.52
N TYR A 11 -10.81 7.50 -2.39
CA TYR A 11 -9.82 8.38 -1.78
C TYR A 11 -8.63 7.60 -1.23
N PHE A 12 -8.89 6.45 -0.62
CA PHE A 12 -7.82 5.55 -0.13
C PHE A 12 -6.93 5.07 -1.27
N ASP A 13 -7.55 4.63 -2.37
CA ASP A 13 -6.84 4.19 -3.56
C ASP A 13 -5.99 5.33 -4.14
N LYS A 14 -6.55 6.53 -4.21
CA LYS A 14 -5.83 7.70 -4.68
C LYS A 14 -4.60 8.01 -3.82
N VAL A 15 -4.75 7.96 -2.50
CA VAL A 15 -3.65 8.22 -1.56
C VAL A 15 -2.52 7.21 -1.77
N LEU A 16 -2.84 5.93 -1.87
CA LEU A 16 -1.83 4.89 -2.10
C LEU A 16 -1.13 5.07 -3.45
N THR A 17 -1.89 5.40 -4.49
CA THR A 17 -1.34 5.62 -5.83
C THR A 17 -0.41 6.83 -5.84
N ASP A 18 -0.83 7.94 -5.24
CA ASP A 18 -0.03 9.16 -5.18
C ASP A 18 1.26 8.93 -4.37
N LEU A 19 1.16 8.24 -3.24
CA LEU A 19 2.31 7.96 -2.39
C LEU A 19 3.31 7.04 -3.08
N THR A 20 2.83 6.00 -3.76
CA THR A 20 3.67 5.07 -4.52
C THR A 20 4.39 5.80 -5.64
N ARG A 21 3.70 6.69 -6.35
CA ARG A 21 4.29 7.49 -7.41
C ARG A 21 5.38 8.42 -6.87
N ASP A 22 5.12 9.09 -5.75
CA ASP A 22 6.08 10.01 -5.15
C ASP A 22 7.35 9.28 -4.72
N ILE A 23 7.22 8.11 -4.09
CA ILE A 23 8.36 7.29 -3.69
C ILE A 23 9.13 6.81 -4.92
N THR A 24 8.43 6.40 -5.98
CA THR A 24 9.06 5.95 -7.22
C THR A 24 9.86 7.07 -7.89
N GLN A 25 9.32 8.29 -7.90
CA GLN A 25 10.01 9.46 -8.45
C GLN A 25 11.26 9.78 -7.62
N ASP A 26 11.17 9.73 -6.30
CA ASP A 26 12.31 9.95 -5.41
C ASP A 26 13.39 8.89 -5.63
N TRP A 27 12.98 7.63 -5.83
CA TRP A 27 13.90 6.54 -6.12
C TRP A 27 14.66 6.77 -7.42
N GLN A 28 13.97 7.25 -8.46
CA GLN A 28 14.59 7.57 -9.76
C GLN A 28 15.59 8.71 -9.63
N SER A 29 15.37 9.64 -8.71
CA SER A 29 16.23 10.79 -8.45
C SER A 29 17.31 10.53 -7.40
N ALA A 30 17.28 9.37 -6.74
CA ALA A 30 18.22 9.06 -5.66
C ALA A 30 19.64 8.92 -6.20
N LYS A 31 20.58 9.58 -5.52
CA LYS A 31 21.99 9.63 -5.97
C LYS A 31 22.87 8.58 -5.32
N THR A 32 22.43 8.03 -4.20
CA THR A 32 23.21 7.04 -3.45
C THR A 32 22.47 5.72 -3.36
N LEU A 33 23.23 4.63 -3.18
CA LEU A 33 22.64 3.31 -2.97
C LEU A 33 21.83 3.28 -1.67
N GLU A 34 22.32 3.93 -0.62
CA GLU A 34 21.64 3.99 0.66
C GLU A 34 20.25 4.64 0.54
N ASP A 35 20.15 5.76 -0.17
CA ASP A 35 18.90 6.45 -0.41
C ASP A 35 17.92 5.55 -1.18
N ARG A 36 18.41 4.83 -2.19
CA ARG A 36 17.59 3.89 -2.96
C ARG A 36 17.08 2.74 -2.11
N GLU A 37 17.92 2.21 -1.23
CA GLU A 37 17.52 1.13 -0.34
C GLU A 37 16.46 1.58 0.64
N ASP A 38 16.57 2.80 1.19
CA ASP A 38 15.58 3.36 2.10
C ASP A 38 14.22 3.53 1.41
N LEU A 39 14.22 4.07 0.18
CA LEU A 39 13.00 4.25 -0.61
C LEU A 39 12.38 2.91 -1.00
N HIS A 40 13.21 1.91 -1.31
CA HIS A 40 12.74 0.56 -1.59
C HIS A 40 12.03 -0.06 -0.38
N ARG A 41 12.57 0.14 0.82
CA ARG A 41 11.93 -0.32 2.06
C ARG A 41 10.58 0.38 2.28
N GLU A 42 10.50 1.68 2.01
CA GLU A 42 9.24 2.43 2.11
C GLU A 42 8.18 1.86 1.16
N LEU A 43 8.57 1.58 -0.09
CA LEU A 43 7.68 0.99 -1.08
C LEU A 43 7.20 -0.39 -0.65
N LYS A 44 8.11 -1.22 -0.13
CA LYS A 44 7.77 -2.54 0.39
C LYS A 44 6.81 -2.47 1.57
N SER A 45 6.97 -1.47 2.43
CA SER A 45 6.07 -1.26 3.57
C SER A 45 4.66 -0.93 3.10
N ILE A 46 4.51 -0.09 2.08
CA ILE A 46 3.21 0.26 1.51
C ILE A 46 2.56 -0.97 0.89
N GLU A 47 3.30 -1.77 0.13
CA GLU A 47 2.81 -3.02 -0.45
C GLU A 47 2.33 -3.99 0.63
N LYS A 48 3.08 -4.08 1.72
CA LYS A 48 2.74 -4.95 2.85
C LYS A 48 1.43 -4.51 3.51
N ILE A 49 1.26 -3.22 3.74
CA ILE A 49 0.04 -2.67 4.32
C ILE A 49 -1.15 -2.97 3.41
N HIS A 50 -1.01 -2.72 2.12
CA HIS A 50 -2.07 -2.96 1.15
C HIS A 50 -2.46 -4.45 1.11
N THR A 51 -1.47 -5.33 1.05
CA THR A 51 -1.69 -6.77 1.08
C THR A 51 -2.38 -7.22 2.37
N TRP A 52 -1.97 -6.65 3.51
CA TRP A 52 -2.59 -6.96 4.80
C TRP A 52 -4.07 -6.59 4.81
N ILE A 53 -4.42 -5.42 4.25
CA ILE A 53 -5.82 -4.99 4.17
C ILE A 53 -6.63 -5.90 3.26
N ILE A 54 -6.06 -6.31 2.11
CA ILE A 54 -6.71 -7.26 1.19
C ILE A 54 -6.98 -8.59 1.89
N ASN A 55 -6.00 -9.10 2.62
CA ASN A 55 -6.15 -10.35 3.36
C ASN A 55 -7.21 -10.24 4.46
N GLN A 56 -7.26 -9.10 5.14
CA GLN A 56 -8.26 -8.84 6.18
C GLN A 56 -9.67 -8.80 5.57
N ALA A 57 -9.85 -8.15 4.43
CA ALA A 57 -11.13 -8.11 3.74
C ALA A 57 -11.58 -9.50 3.32
N SER A 58 -10.67 -10.34 2.84
CA SER A 58 -10.93 -11.72 2.47
C SER A 58 -11.37 -12.56 3.68
N SER A 59 -10.68 -12.38 4.80
CA SER A 59 -11.00 -13.06 6.07
C SER A 59 -12.39 -12.65 6.57
N ASP A 60 -12.70 -11.36 6.54
CA ASP A 60 -14.01 -10.86 6.96
C ASP A 60 -15.14 -11.42 6.09
N ALA A 61 -14.91 -11.51 4.79
CA ALA A 61 -15.87 -12.09 3.85
C ALA A 61 -16.13 -13.57 4.14
N LYS A 62 -15.11 -14.34 4.49
CA LYS A 62 -15.24 -15.75 4.87
C LYS A 62 -16.04 -15.89 6.14
N LEU A 63 -15.84 -15.02 7.12
CA LEU A 63 -16.61 -15.05 8.37
C LEU A 63 -18.08 -14.75 8.14
N LYS A 64 -18.40 -13.87 7.20
CA LYS A 64 -19.79 -13.53 6.86
C LYS A 64 -20.49 -14.61 6.04
N ALA A 65 -19.74 -15.45 5.37
CA ALA A 65 -20.28 -16.51 4.50
C ALA A 65 -20.73 -17.75 5.26
N VAL A 66 -20.49 -17.81 6.54
CA VAL A 66 -20.84 -18.98 7.38
C VAL A 66 -22.27 -18.93 7.94
#